data_9399abdf58cbd4c32df694d44973258a
#
_entry.id   9399abdf58cbd4c32df694d44973258a
#
_cell.length_a   1.000
_cell.length_b   1.000
_cell.length_c   1.000
_cell.angle_alpha   90.00
_cell.angle_beta   90.00
_cell.angle_gamma   90.00
#
_symmetry.space_group_name_H-M   'P 1'
#
loop_
_entity.id
_entity.type
_entity.pdbx_description
1 polymer ?
#
loop_
_entity_poly.entity_id
_entity_poly.type
_entity_poly.pdbx_seq_one_letter_code
_entity_poly.pdbx_strand_id
1 'polypeptide(L)'
;MNETTHQTTRQSAQEAQWEAHAKAFIAEHWPGPERLEHPGAFQLASAKWYRALAEQSWSVAHWAKQFGGAEWPKPRLYRWQMLCQQAQTPPINTLAMSLVAPLLMTEGVFDRPWSHTSRLLSEIGSFEAHWCLALLEPINAKSQQPTRVVPRQGGYVLTGAKRALADGLLAATDLPRSDLWPASILCLALGPDDQWQAWVLPADRAGVQIAPVVNQQGRWFDVTFDGVMLQPDDMLPVPVDRLLSSFAGAPVQESAVLPSASSQGLGKQLALLKEQLQADAHEDSDDLLTQLREAEVALEGLRALEVRALAPVSPQFPQPLPMAVLNLKSQALEQQIGTLQLASFGYYALPQSDRLKDHNQGPINPAGDSAILVGQALSALAASHYGWNPRDVLARHWLDLESTDPEIQKNDER
;
A
#
# COMPACT_ATOMS: atom_id res chain seq x y z
N MET A 1 -45.51 8.64 -0.77
CA MET A 1 -44.58 8.79 -1.93
C MET A 1 -43.72 10.05 -1.90
N ASN A 2 -44.07 11.11 -1.16
CA ASN A 2 -43.31 12.39 -1.19
C ASN A 2 -42.08 12.47 -0.25
N GLU A 3 -42.07 11.81 0.89
CA GLU A 3 -40.95 11.90 1.84
C GLU A 3 -39.67 11.25 1.35
N THR A 4 -39.78 10.08 0.71
CA THR A 4 -38.60 9.34 0.18
C THR A 4 -37.93 10.12 -0.95
N THR A 5 -38.72 10.77 -1.82
CA THR A 5 -38.22 11.58 -2.92
C THR A 5 -37.51 12.83 -2.41
N HIS A 6 -38.04 13.49 -1.37
CA HIS A 6 -37.38 14.65 -0.74
C HIS A 6 -36.10 14.30 0.00
N GLN A 7 -36.03 13.13 0.67
CA GLN A 7 -34.80 12.65 1.30
C GLN A 7 -33.70 12.35 0.27
N THR A 8 -34.05 11.67 -0.81
CA THR A 8 -33.09 11.37 -1.90
C THR A 8 -32.54 12.63 -2.55
N THR A 9 -33.41 13.63 -2.80
CA THR A 9 -32.98 14.92 -3.38
C THR A 9 -32.07 15.70 -2.43
N ARG A 10 -32.34 15.70 -1.14
CA ARG A 10 -31.49 16.35 -0.14
C ARG A 10 -30.14 15.67 -0.01
N GLN A 11 -30.10 14.33 0.00
CA GLN A 11 -28.84 13.56 0.02
C GLN A 11 -27.99 13.83 -1.22
N SER A 12 -28.60 13.86 -2.41
CA SER A 12 -27.86 14.15 -3.65
C SER A 12 -27.28 15.56 -3.67
N ALA A 13 -28.01 16.57 -3.15
CA ALA A 13 -27.52 17.91 -3.02
C ALA A 13 -26.35 18.05 -2.02
N GLN A 14 -26.43 17.35 -0.90
CA GLN A 14 -25.35 17.31 0.11
C GLN A 14 -24.08 16.65 -0.44
N GLU A 15 -24.20 15.55 -1.18
CA GLU A 15 -23.05 14.90 -1.81
C GLU A 15 -22.43 15.77 -2.90
N ALA A 16 -23.24 16.48 -3.71
CA ALA A 16 -22.73 17.42 -4.70
C ALA A 16 -21.97 18.61 -4.04
N GLN A 17 -22.49 19.13 -2.94
CA GLN A 17 -21.81 20.18 -2.16
C GLN A 17 -20.50 19.68 -1.56
N TRP A 18 -20.49 18.47 -0.99
CA TRP A 18 -19.29 17.83 -0.48
C TRP A 18 -18.25 17.63 -1.59
N GLU A 19 -18.66 17.14 -2.78
CA GLU A 19 -17.75 16.95 -3.90
C GLU A 19 -17.13 18.27 -4.39
N ALA A 20 -17.92 19.34 -4.44
CA ALA A 20 -17.40 20.67 -4.76
C ALA A 20 -16.35 21.15 -3.74
N HIS A 21 -16.60 20.92 -2.44
CA HIS A 21 -15.65 21.21 -1.39
C HIS A 21 -14.39 20.37 -1.51
N ALA A 22 -14.51 19.06 -1.78
CA ALA A 22 -13.37 18.16 -1.98
C ALA A 22 -12.48 18.60 -3.15
N LYS A 23 -13.08 19.00 -4.28
CA LYS A 23 -12.35 19.54 -5.44
C LYS A 23 -11.66 20.85 -5.12
N ALA A 24 -12.31 21.76 -4.39
CA ALA A 24 -11.72 23.01 -3.95
C ALA A 24 -10.53 22.77 -3.00
N PHE A 25 -10.66 21.85 -2.05
CA PHE A 25 -9.58 21.46 -1.16
C PHE A 25 -8.36 20.91 -1.92
N ILE A 26 -8.58 20.03 -2.91
CA ILE A 26 -7.50 19.51 -3.75
C ILE A 26 -6.81 20.67 -4.49
N ALA A 27 -7.59 21.56 -5.11
CA ALA A 27 -7.04 22.68 -5.89
C ALA A 27 -6.25 23.68 -5.03
N GLU A 28 -6.61 23.83 -3.76
CA GLU A 28 -5.94 24.72 -2.80
C GLU A 28 -4.62 24.12 -2.30
N HIS A 29 -4.61 22.81 -2.00
CA HIS A 29 -3.48 22.17 -1.30
C HIS A 29 -2.58 21.34 -2.19
N TRP A 30 -2.98 21.05 -3.44
CA TRP A 30 -2.19 20.28 -4.39
C TRP A 30 -2.06 20.99 -5.75
N PRO A 31 -0.88 21.44 -6.13
CA PRO A 31 -0.68 22.23 -7.36
C PRO A 31 -0.77 21.41 -8.65
N GLY A 32 -0.75 20.06 -8.56
CA GLY A 32 -0.59 19.16 -9.70
C GLY A 32 0.89 18.87 -10.03
N PRO A 33 1.20 17.67 -10.53
CA PRO A 33 2.59 17.27 -10.80
C PRO A 33 3.24 18.12 -11.90
N GLU A 34 2.49 18.59 -12.89
CA GLU A 34 2.98 19.40 -14.01
C GLU A 34 3.51 20.78 -13.60
N ARG A 35 3.19 21.26 -12.40
CA ARG A 35 3.70 22.53 -11.84
C ARG A 35 4.91 22.37 -10.95
N LEU A 36 5.38 21.12 -10.81
CA LEU A 36 6.51 20.78 -9.92
C LEU A 36 7.75 20.56 -10.74
N GLU A 37 8.57 21.60 -10.87
CA GLU A 37 9.71 21.66 -11.79
C GLU A 37 10.90 20.74 -11.39
N HIS A 38 10.95 20.30 -10.12
CA HIS A 38 12.05 19.47 -9.63
C HIS A 38 11.60 18.59 -8.43
N PRO A 39 12.32 17.49 -8.14
CA PRO A 39 11.95 16.55 -7.07
C PRO A 39 11.75 17.19 -5.69
N GLY A 40 12.54 18.18 -5.32
CA GLY A 40 12.39 18.88 -4.05
C GLY A 40 11.09 19.70 -3.94
N ALA A 41 10.57 20.22 -5.06
CA ALA A 41 9.27 20.90 -5.10
C ALA A 41 8.12 19.90 -4.85
N PHE A 42 8.23 18.69 -5.43
CA PHE A 42 7.26 17.61 -5.20
C PHE A 42 7.20 17.20 -3.73
N GLN A 43 8.35 17.06 -3.07
CA GLN A 43 8.43 16.69 -1.65
C GLN A 43 7.79 17.75 -0.74
N LEU A 44 8.11 19.02 -0.98
CA LEU A 44 7.53 20.12 -0.21
C LEU A 44 6.02 20.21 -0.40
N ALA A 45 5.54 20.04 -1.63
CA ALA A 45 4.11 20.01 -1.93
C ALA A 45 3.42 18.81 -1.26
N SER A 46 4.05 17.63 -1.30
CA SER A 46 3.54 16.42 -0.63
C SER A 46 3.45 16.60 0.88
N ALA A 47 4.47 17.18 1.51
CA ALA A 47 4.44 17.44 2.95
C ALA A 47 3.31 18.41 3.35
N LYS A 48 3.07 19.45 2.54
CA LYS A 48 1.94 20.37 2.75
C LYS A 48 0.59 19.68 2.55
N TRP A 49 0.49 18.84 1.53
CA TRP A 49 -0.69 18.03 1.24
C TRP A 49 -1.06 17.12 2.40
N TYR A 50 -0.09 16.33 2.92
CA TYR A 50 -0.33 15.44 4.04
C TYR A 50 -0.72 16.17 5.33
N ARG A 51 -0.11 17.32 5.59
CA ARG A 51 -0.48 18.17 6.73
C ARG A 51 -1.92 18.65 6.61
N ALA A 52 -2.31 19.18 5.45
CA ALA A 52 -3.68 19.64 5.20
C ALA A 52 -4.70 18.50 5.37
N LEU A 53 -4.40 17.30 4.89
CA LEU A 53 -5.24 16.13 5.10
C LEU A 53 -5.41 15.77 6.59
N ALA A 54 -4.31 15.78 7.35
CA ALA A 54 -4.32 15.48 8.78
C ALA A 54 -5.15 16.50 9.57
N GLU A 55 -4.99 17.80 9.29
CA GLU A 55 -5.75 18.89 9.93
C GLU A 55 -7.27 18.77 9.72
N GLN A 56 -7.70 18.19 8.60
CA GLN A 56 -9.12 17.96 8.29
C GLN A 56 -9.60 16.53 8.68
N SER A 57 -8.75 15.69 9.25
CA SER A 57 -9.01 14.26 9.47
C SER A 57 -9.33 13.49 8.16
N TRP A 58 -8.91 14.01 7.01
CA TRP A 58 -9.16 13.41 5.70
C TRP A 58 -8.12 12.36 5.31
N SER A 59 -6.99 12.34 5.99
CA SER A 59 -5.99 11.28 5.90
C SER A 59 -6.57 9.90 6.25
N VAL A 60 -7.41 9.86 7.27
CA VAL A 60 -8.05 8.68 7.84
C VAL A 60 -9.57 8.83 7.90
N ALA A 61 -10.14 9.44 6.88
CA ALA A 61 -11.52 9.90 6.83
C ALA A 61 -12.58 8.81 7.16
N HIS A 62 -12.26 7.54 6.91
CA HIS A 62 -13.14 6.41 7.21
C HIS A 62 -13.06 5.89 8.65
N TRP A 63 -12.03 6.30 9.42
CA TRP A 63 -11.93 5.87 10.81
C TRP A 63 -13.04 6.47 11.65
N ALA A 64 -13.40 5.78 12.75
CA ALA A 64 -14.30 6.32 13.74
C ALA A 64 -13.71 7.59 14.38
N LYS A 65 -14.57 8.51 14.82
CA LYS A 65 -14.13 9.78 15.41
C LYS A 65 -13.21 9.61 16.60
N GLN A 66 -13.45 8.58 17.41
CA GLN A 66 -12.60 8.25 18.56
C GLN A 66 -11.14 7.94 18.16
N PHE A 67 -10.88 7.57 16.91
CA PHE A 67 -9.55 7.31 16.35
C PHE A 67 -9.04 8.46 15.48
N GLY A 68 -9.71 9.61 15.49
CA GLY A 68 -9.32 10.80 14.72
C GLY A 68 -9.86 10.85 13.29
N GLY A 69 -10.79 9.96 12.91
CA GLY A 69 -11.41 9.94 11.59
C GLY A 69 -12.66 10.81 11.47
N ALA A 70 -13.23 10.86 10.27
CA ALA A 70 -14.43 11.61 9.93
C ALA A 70 -15.67 10.72 9.69
N GLU A 71 -15.55 9.40 9.88
CA GLU A 71 -16.61 8.40 9.70
C GLU A 71 -17.25 8.45 8.30
N TRP A 72 -16.44 8.71 7.28
CA TRP A 72 -16.98 8.74 5.92
C TRP A 72 -17.47 7.37 5.47
N PRO A 73 -18.67 7.30 4.88
CA PRO A 73 -19.17 6.06 4.30
C PRO A 73 -18.32 5.62 3.10
N LYS A 74 -18.25 4.31 2.85
CA LYS A 74 -17.45 3.71 1.77
C LYS A 74 -17.62 4.41 0.39
N PRO A 75 -18.86 4.75 -0.07
CA PRO A 75 -19.02 5.42 -1.36
C PRO A 75 -18.37 6.82 -1.41
N ARG A 76 -18.41 7.58 -0.31
CA ARG A 76 -17.78 8.91 -0.23
C ARG A 76 -16.26 8.78 -0.25
N LEU A 77 -15.70 7.83 0.50
CA LEU A 77 -14.27 7.59 0.50
C LEU A 77 -13.77 7.15 -0.89
N TYR A 78 -14.50 6.25 -1.55
CA TYR A 78 -14.17 5.84 -2.93
C TYR A 78 -14.19 7.03 -3.89
N ARG A 79 -15.22 7.89 -3.80
CA ARG A 79 -15.30 9.11 -4.60
C ARG A 79 -14.12 10.06 -4.33
N TRP A 80 -13.74 10.20 -3.08
CA TRP A 80 -12.55 10.95 -2.68
C TRP A 80 -11.27 10.41 -3.32
N GLN A 81 -11.05 9.11 -3.24
CA GLN A 81 -9.89 8.47 -3.87
C GLN A 81 -9.87 8.69 -5.39
N MET A 82 -11.04 8.63 -6.05
CA MET A 82 -11.13 8.94 -7.48
C MET A 82 -10.71 10.39 -7.78
N LEU A 83 -11.17 11.36 -7.00
CA LEU A 83 -10.78 12.76 -7.15
C LEU A 83 -9.28 12.97 -6.94
N CYS A 84 -8.70 12.34 -5.92
CA CYS A 84 -7.26 12.37 -5.66
C CYS A 84 -6.46 11.78 -6.82
N GLN A 85 -6.89 10.66 -7.36
CA GLN A 85 -6.22 10.04 -8.51
C GLN A 85 -6.37 10.86 -9.80
N GLN A 86 -7.53 11.49 -10.02
CA GLN A 86 -7.70 12.43 -11.12
C GLN A 86 -6.74 13.63 -11.03
N ALA A 87 -6.53 14.15 -9.84
CA ALA A 87 -5.61 15.23 -9.58
C ALA A 87 -4.14 14.78 -9.45
N GLN A 88 -3.86 13.49 -9.53
CA GLN A 88 -2.53 12.90 -9.34
C GLN A 88 -1.88 13.36 -8.02
N THR A 89 -2.66 13.37 -6.94
CA THR A 89 -2.12 13.67 -5.61
C THR A 89 -1.19 12.56 -5.14
N PRO A 90 -0.30 12.83 -4.19
CA PRO A 90 0.45 11.77 -3.51
C PRO A 90 -0.50 10.73 -2.90
N PRO A 91 -0.10 9.45 -2.84
CA PRO A 91 -0.93 8.39 -2.27
C PRO A 91 -1.26 8.67 -0.81
N ILE A 92 -2.53 8.51 -0.44
CA ILE A 92 -3.01 8.76 0.93
C ILE A 92 -2.86 7.51 1.79
N ASN A 93 -3.07 6.32 1.22
CA ASN A 93 -3.00 5.06 1.96
C ASN A 93 -1.55 4.64 2.17
N THR A 94 -1.12 4.60 3.42
CA THR A 94 0.16 4.02 3.84
C THR A 94 -0.02 2.55 4.26
N LEU A 95 1.09 1.81 4.34
CA LEU A 95 1.09 0.46 4.91
C LEU A 95 0.58 0.47 6.36
N ALA A 96 0.98 1.50 7.12
CA ALA A 96 0.52 1.65 8.49
C ALA A 96 -0.99 1.87 8.58
N MET A 97 -1.57 2.71 7.72
CA MET A 97 -3.02 2.94 7.68
C MET A 97 -3.80 1.70 7.26
N SER A 98 -3.26 0.93 6.32
CA SER A 98 -3.95 -0.22 5.74
C SER A 98 -3.81 -1.50 6.56
N LEU A 99 -2.69 -1.68 7.27
CA LEU A 99 -2.32 -2.94 7.90
C LEU A 99 -2.16 -2.82 9.42
N VAL A 100 -1.48 -1.79 9.92
CA VAL A 100 -1.18 -1.65 11.34
C VAL A 100 -2.37 -1.06 12.10
N ALA A 101 -2.92 0.04 11.62
CA ALA A 101 -4.01 0.73 12.31
C ALA A 101 -5.27 -0.13 12.53
N PRO A 102 -5.73 -0.94 11.55
CA PRO A 102 -6.85 -1.84 11.79
C PRO A 102 -6.61 -2.83 12.93
N LEU A 103 -5.37 -3.31 13.09
CA LEU A 103 -5.01 -4.19 14.20
C LEU A 103 -5.07 -3.46 15.54
N LEU A 104 -4.58 -2.22 15.58
CA LEU A 104 -4.63 -1.37 16.77
C LEU A 104 -6.07 -1.00 17.19
N MET A 105 -6.99 -0.96 16.25
CA MET A 105 -8.42 -0.63 16.48
C MET A 105 -9.25 -1.84 16.90
N THR A 106 -8.69 -3.06 16.94
CA THR A 106 -9.47 -4.24 17.32
C THR A 106 -9.84 -4.23 18.79
N GLU A 107 -11.01 -4.76 19.15
CA GLU A 107 -11.53 -4.76 20.52
C GLU A 107 -10.52 -5.26 21.55
N GLY A 108 -9.81 -6.35 21.29
CA GLY A 108 -8.84 -6.91 22.23
C GLY A 108 -7.62 -6.04 22.51
N VAL A 109 -7.32 -5.07 21.64
CA VAL A 109 -6.18 -4.14 21.77
C VAL A 109 -6.64 -2.80 22.34
N PHE A 110 -7.81 -2.33 21.93
CA PHE A 110 -8.34 -1.03 22.33
C PHE A 110 -8.93 -1.05 23.75
N ASP A 111 -9.65 -2.11 24.12
CA ASP A 111 -10.28 -2.24 25.44
C ASP A 111 -9.30 -2.61 26.56
N ARG A 112 -8.16 -3.16 26.20
CA ARG A 112 -7.02 -3.30 27.14
C ARG A 112 -6.06 -2.18 26.79
N PRO A 113 -5.85 -1.17 27.64
CA PRO A 113 -5.03 -0.03 27.31
C PRO A 113 -3.57 -0.46 27.12
N TRP A 114 -3.26 -0.95 25.92
CA TRP A 114 -1.90 -0.98 25.45
C TRP A 114 -1.46 0.47 25.34
N SER A 115 -0.47 0.85 26.15
CA SER A 115 -0.11 2.25 26.41
C SER A 115 0.22 3.06 25.14
N HIS A 116 0.48 2.36 24.03
CA HIS A 116 0.92 2.98 22.76
C HIS A 116 -0.19 3.18 21.72
N THR A 117 -1.36 2.54 21.87
CA THR A 117 -2.41 2.51 20.84
C THR A 117 -2.82 3.91 20.37
N SER A 118 -3.22 4.78 21.28
CA SER A 118 -3.71 6.12 20.91
C SER A 118 -2.63 6.98 20.28
N ARG A 119 -1.39 6.91 20.80
CA ARG A 119 -0.24 7.62 20.23
C ARG A 119 0.06 7.14 18.82
N LEU A 120 0.16 5.83 18.61
CA LEU A 120 0.48 5.26 17.30
C LEU A 120 -0.61 5.54 16.26
N LEU A 121 -1.89 5.47 16.64
CA LEU A 121 -2.99 5.83 15.74
C LEU A 121 -2.93 7.31 15.34
N SER A 122 -2.61 8.21 16.28
CA SER A 122 -2.42 9.62 15.99
C SER A 122 -1.25 9.85 15.02
N GLU A 123 -0.09 9.25 15.28
CA GLU A 123 1.10 9.35 14.45
C GLU A 123 0.86 8.78 13.01
N ILE A 124 0.12 7.67 12.91
CA ILE A 124 -0.27 7.10 11.61
C ILE A 124 -1.22 8.05 10.87
N GLY A 125 -2.22 8.59 11.56
CA GLY A 125 -3.22 9.48 10.96
C GLY A 125 -2.66 10.83 10.53
N SER A 126 -1.63 11.35 11.21
CA SER A 126 -0.95 12.61 10.88
C SER A 126 0.19 12.47 9.88
N PHE A 127 0.53 11.27 9.45
CA PHE A 127 1.72 10.94 8.63
C PHE A 127 3.07 11.29 9.32
N GLU A 128 3.07 11.44 10.64
CA GLU A 128 4.30 11.72 11.38
C GLU A 128 5.21 10.50 11.53
N ALA A 129 4.63 9.29 11.50
CA ALA A 129 5.39 8.05 11.61
C ALA A 129 5.39 7.28 10.29
N HIS A 130 6.59 7.06 9.75
CA HIS A 130 6.80 6.10 8.67
C HIS A 130 7.07 4.71 9.25
N TRP A 131 6.40 3.71 8.67
CA TRP A 131 6.46 2.34 9.15
C TRP A 131 7.25 1.42 8.24
N CYS A 132 7.89 0.45 8.87
CA CYS A 132 8.56 -0.65 8.21
C CYS A 132 8.01 -1.96 8.77
N LEU A 133 7.62 -2.86 7.86
CA LEU A 133 7.05 -4.16 8.19
C LEU A 133 8.13 -5.24 8.04
N ALA A 134 8.76 -5.61 9.14
CA ALA A 134 9.85 -6.59 9.22
C ALA A 134 9.27 -8.02 9.44
N LEU A 135 8.62 -8.55 8.40
CA LEU A 135 7.87 -9.80 8.48
C LEU A 135 8.61 -11.00 7.91
N LEU A 136 9.41 -10.79 6.84
CA LEU A 136 10.03 -11.87 6.09
C LEU A 136 11.45 -12.15 6.59
N GLU A 137 11.84 -13.42 6.64
CA GLU A 137 13.25 -13.78 6.81
C GLU A 137 14.02 -13.46 5.51
N PRO A 138 15.30 -13.07 5.58
CA PRO A 138 16.10 -12.79 4.39
C PRO A 138 16.25 -14.03 3.49
N ILE A 139 16.12 -13.87 2.18
CA ILE A 139 16.16 -14.99 1.20
C ILE A 139 17.45 -15.83 1.29
N ASN A 140 18.56 -15.22 1.69
CA ASN A 140 19.86 -15.87 1.81
C ASN A 140 20.09 -16.55 3.17
N ALA A 141 19.08 -16.59 4.03
CA ALA A 141 19.16 -17.07 5.39
C ALA A 141 19.12 -18.62 5.55
N LYS A 142 19.41 -19.39 4.50
CA LYS A 142 19.43 -20.88 4.58
C LYS A 142 20.30 -21.45 5.71
N SER A 143 21.12 -20.61 6.35
CA SER A 143 21.98 -20.96 7.49
C SER A 143 21.74 -20.10 8.73
N GLN A 144 20.82 -19.13 8.70
CA GLN A 144 20.55 -18.26 9.84
C GLN A 144 19.37 -18.79 10.65
N GLN A 145 19.50 -18.69 11.96
CA GLN A 145 18.38 -18.99 12.85
C GLN A 145 17.28 -17.92 12.64
N PRO A 146 16.01 -18.29 12.76
CA PRO A 146 14.91 -17.34 12.62
C PRO A 146 15.04 -16.23 13.68
N THR A 147 14.55 -15.04 13.33
CA THR A 147 14.49 -13.91 14.26
C THR A 147 13.74 -14.31 15.52
N ARG A 148 14.37 -14.14 16.67
CA ARG A 148 13.89 -14.71 17.94
C ARG A 148 13.93 -13.70 19.07
N VAL A 149 12.97 -13.83 19.97
CA VAL A 149 12.89 -13.10 21.22
C VAL A 149 13.11 -14.06 22.39
N VAL A 150 14.03 -13.74 23.27
CA VAL A 150 14.31 -14.51 24.48
C VAL A 150 14.12 -13.66 25.73
N PRO A 151 13.54 -14.23 26.82
CA PRO A 151 13.39 -13.50 28.08
C PRO A 151 14.74 -13.17 28.69
N ARG A 152 14.85 -11.98 29.27
CA ARG A 152 15.99 -11.49 30.04
C ARG A 152 15.51 -10.73 31.25
N GLN A 153 16.40 -10.54 32.22
CA GLN A 153 16.09 -9.72 33.39
C GLN A 153 15.68 -8.30 32.95
N GLY A 154 14.45 -7.91 33.27
CA GLY A 154 13.91 -6.60 32.89
C GLY A 154 13.20 -6.51 31.53
N GLY A 155 12.94 -7.64 30.84
CA GLY A 155 12.20 -7.66 29.58
C GLY A 155 12.58 -8.81 28.65
N TYR A 156 12.82 -8.49 27.40
CA TYR A 156 13.15 -9.46 26.35
C TYR A 156 14.32 -8.95 25.50
N VAL A 157 14.99 -9.85 24.81
CA VAL A 157 16.05 -9.53 23.86
C VAL A 157 15.69 -10.09 22.50
N LEU A 158 15.63 -9.22 21.50
CA LEU A 158 15.38 -9.55 20.09
C LEU A 158 16.72 -9.66 19.36
N THR A 159 16.88 -10.77 18.64
CA THR A 159 18.08 -11.05 17.81
C THR A 159 17.66 -11.70 16.49
N GLY A 160 18.32 -11.32 15.41
CA GLY A 160 18.07 -11.88 14.08
C GLY A 160 18.11 -10.84 12.98
N ALA A 161 17.55 -11.19 11.82
CA ALA A 161 17.47 -10.30 10.68
C ALA A 161 16.16 -10.51 9.92
N LYS A 162 15.62 -9.43 9.37
CA LYS A 162 14.39 -9.45 8.58
C LYS A 162 14.56 -8.68 7.27
N ARG A 163 13.88 -9.14 6.24
CA ARG A 163 13.57 -8.35 5.06
C ARG A 163 12.28 -7.58 5.34
N ALA A 164 12.35 -6.28 5.25
CA ALA A 164 11.28 -5.39 5.64
C ALA A 164 10.77 -4.56 4.47
N LEU A 165 9.47 -4.35 4.43
CA LEU A 165 8.81 -3.44 3.50
C LEU A 165 8.52 -2.12 4.20
N ALA A 166 8.90 -1.01 3.57
CA ALA A 166 8.55 0.33 4.06
C ALA A 166 7.44 0.98 3.24
N ASP A 167 6.82 1.99 3.82
CA ASP A 167 5.82 2.82 3.15
C ASP A 167 6.36 3.37 1.82
N GLY A 168 5.53 3.32 0.77
CA GLY A 168 5.91 3.78 -0.56
C GLY A 168 6.19 5.29 -0.68
N LEU A 169 5.80 6.06 0.34
CA LEU A 169 6.16 7.47 0.50
C LEU A 169 7.69 7.67 0.58
N LEU A 170 8.40 6.68 1.13
CA LEU A 170 9.85 6.71 1.25
C LEU A 170 10.59 6.49 -0.08
N ALA A 171 9.93 5.84 -1.05
CA ALA A 171 10.56 5.46 -2.32
C ALA A 171 10.65 6.61 -3.33
N ALA A 172 9.85 7.66 -3.16
CA ALA A 172 9.71 8.74 -4.15
C ALA A 172 10.60 9.96 -3.88
N THR A 173 11.52 9.89 -2.91
CA THR A 173 12.18 11.10 -2.40
C THR A 173 13.69 11.04 -2.51
N ASP A 174 14.28 12.09 -3.10
CA ASP A 174 15.71 12.44 -2.99
C ASP A 174 16.03 13.13 -1.64
N LEU A 175 15.21 12.88 -0.60
CA LEU A 175 15.44 13.44 0.74
C LEU A 175 16.75 12.91 1.36
N PRO A 176 17.40 13.69 2.23
CA PRO A 176 18.51 13.19 3.01
C PRO A 176 18.12 11.91 3.73
N ARG A 177 19.01 10.92 3.74
CA ARG A 177 18.74 9.58 4.31
C ARG A 177 18.15 9.61 5.72
N SER A 178 18.44 10.65 6.51
CA SER A 178 17.92 10.82 7.88
C SER A 178 16.40 10.96 7.95
N ASP A 179 15.77 11.56 6.95
CA ASP A 179 14.34 11.89 6.97
C ASP A 179 13.46 10.81 6.32
N LEU A 180 14.11 9.81 5.70
CA LEU A 180 13.48 8.70 4.98
C LEU A 180 13.42 7.40 5.78
N TRP A 181 14.09 7.35 6.92
CA TRP A 181 14.14 6.15 7.72
C TRP A 181 12.80 5.89 8.40
N PRO A 182 12.34 4.63 8.45
CA PRO A 182 11.14 4.32 9.21
C PRO A 182 11.33 4.74 10.67
N ALA A 183 10.33 5.38 11.23
CA ALA A 183 10.31 5.75 12.64
C ALA A 183 9.92 4.56 13.51
N SER A 184 9.06 3.66 12.98
CA SER A 184 8.51 2.51 13.69
C SER A 184 8.62 1.23 12.88
N ILE A 185 8.92 0.13 13.55
CA ILE A 185 9.06 -1.21 12.97
C ILE A 185 8.00 -2.12 13.59
N LEU A 186 7.21 -2.79 12.74
CA LEU A 186 6.42 -3.96 13.12
C LEU A 186 7.23 -5.20 12.75
N CYS A 187 7.66 -5.97 13.76
CA CYS A 187 8.51 -7.14 13.58
C CYS A 187 7.79 -8.41 14.02
N LEU A 188 7.86 -9.47 13.20
CA LEU A 188 7.51 -10.83 13.60
C LEU A 188 8.75 -11.57 14.07
N ALA A 189 8.70 -12.14 15.28
CA ALA A 189 9.78 -12.94 15.85
C ALA A 189 9.24 -14.15 16.60
N LEU A 190 10.01 -15.23 16.67
CA LEU A 190 9.69 -16.38 17.50
C LEU A 190 9.90 -16.04 18.97
N GLY A 191 8.86 -16.25 19.76
CA GLY A 191 8.88 -16.12 21.21
C GLY A 191 9.57 -17.29 21.92
N PRO A 192 9.61 -17.25 23.26
CA PRO A 192 10.21 -18.30 24.10
C PRO A 192 9.54 -19.66 23.98
N ASP A 193 8.28 -19.68 23.59
CA ASP A 193 7.39 -20.83 23.42
C ASP A 193 7.37 -21.38 21.97
N ASP A 194 8.31 -20.88 21.12
CA ASP A 194 8.36 -21.17 19.69
C ASP A 194 7.09 -20.74 18.91
N GLN A 195 6.31 -19.84 19.50
CA GLN A 195 5.18 -19.20 18.81
C GLN A 195 5.60 -17.86 18.22
N TRP A 196 5.07 -17.54 17.04
CA TRP A 196 5.28 -16.24 16.42
C TRP A 196 4.57 -15.14 17.22
N GLN A 197 5.27 -14.04 17.45
CA GLN A 197 4.81 -12.87 18.18
C GLN A 197 5.10 -11.61 17.37
N ALA A 198 4.20 -10.65 17.45
CA ALA A 198 4.35 -9.34 16.80
C ALA A 198 4.88 -8.31 17.80
N TRP A 199 5.89 -7.56 17.39
CA TRP A 199 6.56 -6.55 18.21
C TRP A 199 6.60 -5.22 17.48
N VAL A 200 6.32 -4.13 18.20
CA VAL A 200 6.39 -2.77 17.70
C VAL A 200 7.51 -2.04 18.43
N LEU A 201 8.47 -1.53 17.68
CA LEU A 201 9.63 -0.85 18.26
C LEU A 201 10.06 0.35 17.42
N PRO A 202 10.64 1.40 18.06
CA PRO A 202 11.26 2.48 17.33
C PRO A 202 12.46 1.98 16.50
N ALA A 203 12.63 2.57 15.32
CA ALA A 203 13.70 2.18 14.42
C ALA A 203 15.10 2.64 14.88
N ASP A 204 15.14 3.64 15.73
CA ASP A 204 16.38 4.18 16.34
C ASP A 204 16.80 3.48 17.64
N ARG A 205 16.07 2.42 18.03
CA ARG A 205 16.40 1.65 19.24
C ARG A 205 17.78 1.03 19.13
N ALA A 206 18.56 1.10 20.22
CA ALA A 206 19.91 0.54 20.28
C ALA A 206 19.93 -0.94 19.85
N GLY A 207 20.82 -1.30 18.94
CA GLY A 207 20.94 -2.63 18.37
C GLY A 207 20.13 -2.85 17.09
N VAL A 208 19.31 -1.89 16.65
CA VAL A 208 18.63 -1.93 15.35
C VAL A 208 19.54 -1.33 14.28
N GLN A 209 19.72 -2.06 13.18
CA GLN A 209 20.42 -1.57 12.00
C GLN A 209 19.50 -1.78 10.79
N ILE A 210 19.37 -0.75 9.96
CA ILE A 210 18.53 -0.76 8.77
C ILE A 210 19.41 -0.44 7.56
N ALA A 211 19.29 -1.20 6.48
CA ALA A 211 20.01 -0.99 5.24
C ALA A 211 19.06 -1.10 4.05
N PRO A 212 19.09 -0.18 3.07
CA PRO A 212 18.29 -0.31 1.87
C PRO A 212 18.77 -1.50 1.05
N VAL A 213 17.82 -2.23 0.47
CA VAL A 213 18.12 -3.33 -0.44
C VAL A 213 18.44 -2.75 -1.82
N VAL A 214 19.63 -3.02 -2.32
CA VAL A 214 20.10 -2.53 -3.62
C VAL A 214 19.20 -3.10 -4.73
N ASN A 215 18.83 -2.27 -5.70
CA ASN A 215 18.02 -2.58 -6.89
C ASN A 215 16.52 -2.86 -6.63
N GLN A 216 15.97 -2.53 -5.47
CA GLN A 216 14.55 -2.68 -5.18
C GLN A 216 13.82 -1.35 -4.89
N GLN A 217 14.17 -0.30 -5.61
CA GLN A 217 13.46 1.00 -5.65
C GLN A 217 13.05 1.57 -4.27
N GLY A 218 13.92 1.42 -3.26
CA GLY A 218 13.76 2.08 -1.96
C GLY A 218 12.61 1.61 -1.06
N ARG A 219 11.85 0.59 -1.47
CA ARG A 219 10.75 0.04 -0.64
C ARG A 219 11.18 -1.06 0.30
N TRP A 220 12.31 -1.71 0.02
CA TRP A 220 12.79 -2.84 0.79
C TRP A 220 14.03 -2.50 1.59
N PHE A 221 14.06 -2.99 2.82
CA PHE A 221 15.16 -2.82 3.73
C PHE A 221 15.55 -4.17 4.34
N ASP A 222 16.83 -4.36 4.57
CA ASP A 222 17.32 -5.38 5.47
C ASP A 222 17.42 -4.77 6.87
N VAL A 223 16.75 -5.37 7.83
CA VAL A 223 16.75 -4.93 9.22
C VAL A 223 17.45 -6.00 10.06
N THR A 224 18.49 -5.61 10.78
CA THR A 224 19.22 -6.49 11.68
C THR A 224 18.98 -6.08 13.12
N PHE A 225 18.72 -7.04 13.98
CA PHE A 225 18.53 -6.89 15.42
C PHE A 225 19.68 -7.55 16.16
N ASP A 226 20.53 -6.75 16.78
CA ASP A 226 21.69 -7.19 17.56
C ASP A 226 21.46 -6.94 19.05
N GLY A 227 20.84 -7.90 19.72
CA GLY A 227 20.59 -7.82 21.15
C GLY A 227 19.64 -6.67 21.56
N VAL A 228 18.64 -6.38 20.75
CA VAL A 228 17.69 -5.28 20.99
C VAL A 228 16.85 -5.55 22.23
N MET A 229 16.92 -4.66 23.22
CA MET A 229 16.10 -4.78 24.43
C MET A 229 14.66 -4.35 24.15
N LEU A 230 13.72 -5.25 24.47
CA LEU A 230 12.29 -5.04 24.35
C LEU A 230 11.63 -5.05 25.73
N GLN A 231 10.59 -4.23 25.88
CA GLN A 231 9.72 -4.26 27.06
C GLN A 231 8.48 -5.11 26.79
N PRO A 232 7.78 -5.62 27.80
CA PRO A 232 6.51 -6.31 27.61
C PRO A 232 5.49 -5.50 26.80
N ASP A 233 5.49 -4.18 26.97
CA ASP A 233 4.63 -3.23 26.25
C ASP A 233 5.01 -3.06 24.76
N ASP A 234 6.17 -3.52 24.33
CA ASP A 234 6.52 -3.51 22.89
C ASP A 234 5.84 -4.66 22.13
N MET A 235 5.30 -5.67 22.83
CA MET A 235 4.56 -6.77 22.23
C MET A 235 3.17 -6.33 21.83
N LEU A 236 2.85 -6.43 20.54
CA LEU A 236 1.50 -6.18 20.06
C LEU A 236 0.56 -7.32 20.49
N PRO A 237 -0.48 -7.03 21.31
CA PRO A 237 -1.36 -8.07 21.88
C PRO A 237 -2.41 -8.55 20.85
N VAL A 238 -1.96 -8.95 19.65
CA VAL A 238 -2.82 -9.44 18.56
C VAL A 238 -2.34 -10.82 18.15
N PRO A 239 -3.24 -11.81 17.99
CA PRO A 239 -2.87 -13.10 17.42
C PRO A 239 -2.21 -12.95 16.07
N VAL A 240 -1.10 -13.65 15.85
CA VAL A 240 -0.32 -13.53 14.61
C VAL A 240 -1.12 -13.97 13.40
N ASP A 241 -1.97 -14.99 13.51
CA ASP A 241 -2.86 -15.42 12.42
C ASP A 241 -3.78 -14.30 11.95
N ARG A 242 -4.26 -13.48 12.88
CA ARG A 242 -5.07 -12.30 12.55
C ARG A 242 -4.25 -11.22 11.82
N LEU A 243 -3.03 -10.99 12.28
CA LEU A 243 -2.08 -10.10 11.61
C LEU A 243 -1.79 -10.60 10.18
N LEU A 244 -1.47 -11.87 10.03
CA LEU A 244 -1.15 -12.47 8.75
C LEU A 244 -2.37 -12.47 7.81
N SER A 245 -3.56 -12.72 8.31
CA SER A 245 -4.81 -12.64 7.54
C SER A 245 -5.08 -11.23 7.03
N SER A 246 -4.76 -10.18 7.82
CA SER A 246 -4.90 -8.80 7.36
C SER A 246 -3.97 -8.45 6.19
N PHE A 247 -2.74 -8.95 6.22
CA PHE A 247 -1.79 -8.78 5.11
C PHE A 247 -2.25 -9.48 3.83
N ALA A 248 -2.91 -10.60 3.98
CA ALA A 248 -3.44 -11.37 2.87
C ALA A 248 -4.71 -10.77 2.26
N GLY A 249 -5.24 -9.67 2.81
CA GLY A 249 -6.48 -9.05 2.35
C GLY A 249 -7.73 -9.79 2.81
N ALA A 250 -7.61 -10.66 3.83
CA ALA A 250 -8.77 -11.22 4.51
C ALA A 250 -9.50 -10.12 5.29
N PRO A 251 -10.83 -10.16 5.38
CA PRO A 251 -11.60 -9.16 6.11
C PRO A 251 -11.31 -9.27 7.60
N VAL A 252 -10.42 -8.42 8.11
CA VAL A 252 -10.11 -8.32 9.55
C VAL A 252 -11.27 -7.69 10.30
N GLN A 253 -12.00 -6.81 9.67
CA GLN A 253 -13.35 -6.32 10.00
C GLN A 253 -13.89 -5.62 8.75
N GLU A 254 -15.22 -5.59 8.58
CA GLU A 254 -15.89 -4.97 7.41
C GLU A 254 -15.51 -3.50 7.15
N SER A 255 -14.96 -2.81 8.15
CA SER A 255 -14.61 -1.39 8.08
C SER A 255 -13.18 -1.10 7.65
N ALA A 256 -12.27 -2.07 7.71
CA ALA A 256 -10.83 -1.81 7.58
C ALA A 256 -10.31 -1.85 6.13
N VAL A 257 -10.96 -2.61 5.26
CA VAL A 257 -10.49 -2.80 3.88
C VAL A 257 -11.49 -2.18 2.93
N LEU A 258 -11.08 -1.08 2.32
CA LEU A 258 -11.90 -0.33 1.37
C LEU A 258 -11.42 -0.62 -0.05
N PRO A 259 -12.36 -0.75 -1.01
CA PRO A 259 -11.97 -0.84 -2.40
C PRO A 259 -11.19 0.43 -2.77
N SER A 260 -9.96 0.24 -3.26
CA SER A 260 -9.21 1.36 -3.81
C SER A 260 -9.77 1.71 -5.19
N ALA A 261 -9.77 2.99 -5.55
CA ALA A 261 -10.12 3.44 -6.88
C ALA A 261 -8.95 3.24 -7.87
N SER A 262 -8.28 2.07 -7.80
CA SER A 262 -7.11 1.76 -8.61
C SER A 262 -7.38 1.84 -10.12
N SER A 263 -8.60 1.51 -10.54
CA SER A 263 -9.04 1.62 -11.94
C SER A 263 -8.89 3.04 -12.51
N GLN A 264 -9.00 4.09 -11.67
CA GLN A 264 -8.85 5.47 -12.13
C GLN A 264 -7.38 5.79 -12.50
N GLY A 265 -6.43 5.35 -11.66
CA GLY A 265 -5.00 5.56 -11.92
C GLY A 265 -4.51 4.73 -13.12
N LEU A 266 -4.89 3.45 -13.16
CA LEU A 266 -4.55 2.54 -14.25
C LEU A 266 -5.18 3.00 -15.58
N GLY A 267 -6.40 3.55 -15.54
CA GLY A 267 -7.06 4.14 -16.71
C GLY A 267 -6.29 5.33 -17.29
N LYS A 268 -5.71 6.20 -16.44
CA LYS A 268 -4.84 7.28 -16.90
C LYS A 268 -3.57 6.76 -17.57
N GLN A 269 -2.92 5.77 -16.96
CA GLN A 269 -1.71 5.16 -17.53
C GLN A 269 -2.00 4.55 -18.90
N LEU A 270 -3.12 3.84 -19.04
CA LEU A 270 -3.55 3.28 -20.34
C LEU A 270 -3.84 4.37 -21.38
N ALA A 271 -4.49 5.47 -20.99
CA ALA A 271 -4.77 6.57 -21.89
C ALA A 271 -3.49 7.21 -22.41
N LEU A 272 -2.51 7.49 -21.54
CA LEU A 272 -1.21 8.03 -21.92
C LEU A 272 -0.44 7.07 -22.84
N LEU A 273 -0.43 5.78 -22.52
CA LEU A 273 0.21 4.77 -23.37
C LEU A 273 -0.45 4.68 -24.75
N LYS A 274 -1.77 4.79 -24.82
CA LYS A 274 -2.53 4.80 -26.08
C LYS A 274 -2.15 6.00 -26.95
N GLU A 275 -2.09 7.19 -26.36
CA GLU A 275 -1.67 8.41 -27.06
C GLU A 275 -0.24 8.26 -27.60
N GLN A 276 0.68 7.71 -26.81
CA GLN A 276 2.05 7.45 -27.21
C GLN A 276 2.13 6.46 -28.37
N LEU A 277 1.48 5.31 -28.29
CA LEU A 277 1.47 4.29 -29.36
C LEU A 277 0.82 4.79 -30.66
N GLN A 278 -0.17 5.71 -30.56
CA GLN A 278 -0.77 6.32 -31.74
C GLN A 278 0.12 7.38 -32.40
N ALA A 279 0.98 8.06 -31.61
CA ALA A 279 1.93 9.03 -32.12
C ALA A 279 3.14 8.37 -32.80
N ASP A 280 3.57 7.20 -32.30
CA ASP A 280 4.74 6.44 -32.75
C ASP A 280 4.34 5.34 -33.77
N ALA A 281 3.65 5.68 -34.86
CA ALA A 281 3.14 4.74 -35.85
C ALA A 281 4.27 3.90 -36.52
N HIS A 282 4.70 2.81 -35.87
CA HIS A 282 5.63 1.80 -36.41
C HIS A 282 4.87 0.53 -36.80
N GLU A 283 5.45 -0.32 -37.65
CA GLU A 283 4.85 -1.58 -38.16
C GLU A 283 4.47 -2.56 -37.05
N ASP A 284 5.16 -2.54 -35.91
CA ASP A 284 4.88 -3.38 -34.72
C ASP A 284 3.75 -2.85 -33.81
N SER A 285 3.17 -1.70 -34.13
CA SER A 285 2.16 -1.03 -33.28
C SER A 285 0.83 -1.78 -33.23
N ASP A 286 0.48 -2.57 -34.26
CA ASP A 286 -0.82 -3.25 -34.32
C ASP A 286 -1.00 -4.32 -33.24
N ASP A 287 0.07 -5.07 -32.92
CA ASP A 287 0.04 -6.06 -31.85
C ASP A 287 -0.08 -5.39 -30.46
N LEU A 288 0.71 -4.33 -30.24
CA LEU A 288 0.63 -3.55 -29.00
C LEU A 288 -0.72 -2.87 -28.82
N LEU A 289 -1.32 -2.37 -29.90
CA LEU A 289 -2.67 -1.79 -29.87
C LEU A 289 -3.74 -2.85 -29.57
N THR A 290 -3.54 -4.09 -30.01
CA THR A 290 -4.44 -5.19 -29.69
C THR A 290 -4.35 -5.55 -28.20
N GLN A 291 -3.15 -5.71 -27.65
CA GLN A 291 -2.93 -5.96 -26.24
C GLN A 291 -3.41 -4.78 -25.36
N LEU A 292 -3.30 -3.55 -25.83
CA LEU A 292 -3.85 -2.37 -25.14
C LEU A 292 -5.38 -2.43 -25.07
N ARG A 293 -6.07 -2.86 -26.12
CA ARG A 293 -7.53 -3.06 -26.08
C ARG A 293 -7.94 -4.14 -25.08
N GLU A 294 -7.18 -5.22 -24.97
CA GLU A 294 -7.39 -6.24 -23.92
C GLU A 294 -7.25 -5.65 -22.52
N ALA A 295 -6.25 -4.80 -22.30
CA ALA A 295 -6.09 -4.10 -21.02
C ALA A 295 -7.25 -3.10 -20.75
N GLU A 296 -7.76 -2.41 -21.77
CA GLU A 296 -8.97 -1.57 -21.65
C GLU A 296 -10.19 -2.38 -21.20
N VAL A 297 -10.39 -3.58 -21.76
CA VAL A 297 -11.46 -4.48 -21.32
C VAL A 297 -11.26 -4.95 -19.88
N ALA A 298 -10.03 -5.30 -19.50
CA ALA A 298 -9.70 -5.67 -18.11
C ALA A 298 -9.95 -4.51 -17.14
N LEU A 299 -9.67 -3.27 -17.55
CA LEU A 299 -9.95 -2.06 -16.79
C LEU A 299 -11.45 -1.88 -16.51
N GLU A 300 -12.31 -2.09 -17.53
CA GLU A 300 -13.77 -2.03 -17.32
C GLU A 300 -14.25 -3.13 -16.37
N GLY A 301 -13.67 -4.32 -16.45
CA GLY A 301 -13.91 -5.39 -15.49
C GLY A 301 -13.52 -5.00 -14.06
N LEU A 302 -12.37 -4.34 -13.87
CA LEU A 302 -11.94 -3.85 -12.56
C LEU A 302 -12.90 -2.77 -12.02
N ARG A 303 -13.33 -1.81 -12.85
CA ARG A 303 -14.31 -0.77 -12.48
C ARG A 303 -15.63 -1.40 -11.99
N ALA A 304 -16.12 -2.40 -12.71
CA ALA A 304 -17.34 -3.11 -12.32
C ALA A 304 -17.18 -3.81 -10.97
N LEU A 305 -16.01 -4.41 -10.69
CA LEU A 305 -15.71 -5.04 -9.42
C LEU A 305 -15.60 -4.03 -8.28
N GLU A 306 -14.97 -2.87 -8.50
CA GLU A 306 -14.90 -1.78 -7.51
C GLU A 306 -16.30 -1.30 -7.12
N VAL A 307 -17.16 -1.04 -8.12
CA VAL A 307 -18.57 -0.66 -7.88
C VAL A 307 -19.31 -1.78 -7.12
N ARG A 308 -19.08 -3.05 -7.51
CA ARG A 308 -19.68 -4.20 -6.82
C ARG A 308 -19.23 -4.29 -5.34
N ALA A 309 -17.98 -3.97 -5.03
CA ALA A 309 -17.46 -3.98 -3.66
C ALA A 309 -18.08 -2.89 -2.78
N LEU A 310 -18.58 -1.81 -3.37
CA LEU A 310 -19.31 -0.75 -2.67
C LEU A 310 -20.79 -1.08 -2.45
N ALA A 311 -21.34 -2.01 -3.23
CA ALA A 311 -22.75 -2.36 -3.16
C ALA A 311 -23.06 -3.10 -1.84
N PRO A 312 -24.21 -2.82 -1.24
CA PRO A 312 -24.66 -3.56 -0.06
C PRO A 312 -24.92 -5.03 -0.41
N VAL A 313 -24.81 -5.89 0.58
CA VAL A 313 -25.20 -7.30 0.48
C VAL A 313 -26.68 -7.37 0.07
N SER A 314 -27.01 -8.22 -0.89
CA SER A 314 -28.35 -8.39 -1.43
C SER A 314 -28.65 -9.86 -1.68
N PRO A 315 -29.92 -10.25 -1.89
CA PRO A 315 -30.26 -11.65 -2.21
C PRO A 315 -29.54 -12.20 -3.46
N GLN A 316 -29.22 -11.34 -4.43
CA GLN A 316 -28.43 -11.72 -5.60
C GLN A 316 -26.94 -11.88 -5.30
N PHE A 317 -26.46 -11.18 -4.26
CA PHE A 317 -25.08 -11.17 -3.83
C PHE A 317 -25.04 -11.27 -2.30
N PRO A 318 -25.22 -12.46 -1.74
CA PRO A 318 -25.37 -12.66 -0.30
C PRO A 318 -24.07 -12.47 0.50
N GLN A 319 -22.94 -12.41 -0.21
CA GLN A 319 -21.63 -12.20 0.41
C GLN A 319 -20.95 -10.93 -0.13
N PRO A 320 -20.20 -10.18 0.70
CA PRO A 320 -19.38 -9.08 0.24
C PRO A 320 -18.30 -9.59 -0.71
N LEU A 321 -17.92 -8.78 -1.69
CA LEU A 321 -16.81 -9.13 -2.59
C LEU A 321 -15.49 -9.10 -1.78
N PRO A 322 -14.70 -10.19 -1.76
CA PRO A 322 -13.42 -10.20 -1.08
C PRO A 322 -12.45 -9.20 -1.70
N MET A 323 -11.78 -8.41 -0.86
CA MET A 323 -10.80 -7.43 -1.33
C MET A 323 -9.61 -8.06 -2.06
N ALA A 324 -9.28 -9.31 -1.73
CA ALA A 324 -8.28 -10.10 -2.42
C ALA A 324 -8.57 -10.24 -3.93
N VAL A 325 -9.85 -10.25 -4.34
CA VAL A 325 -10.24 -10.27 -5.77
C VAL A 325 -9.86 -8.97 -6.45
N LEU A 326 -10.16 -7.82 -5.82
CA LEU A 326 -9.80 -6.50 -6.34
C LEU A 326 -8.28 -6.35 -6.43
N ASN A 327 -7.56 -6.74 -5.39
CA ASN A 327 -6.10 -6.69 -5.36
C ASN A 327 -5.48 -7.53 -6.48
N LEU A 328 -5.97 -8.76 -6.69
CA LEU A 328 -5.49 -9.63 -7.78
C LEU A 328 -5.74 -9.01 -9.16
N LYS A 329 -6.94 -8.47 -9.38
CA LYS A 329 -7.30 -7.88 -10.67
C LYS A 329 -6.56 -6.58 -10.94
N SER A 330 -6.42 -5.74 -9.92
CA SER A 330 -5.64 -4.51 -9.99
C SER A 330 -4.17 -4.79 -10.31
N GLN A 331 -3.53 -5.71 -9.57
CA GLN A 331 -2.14 -6.10 -9.80
C GLN A 331 -1.92 -6.74 -11.18
N ALA A 332 -2.82 -7.62 -11.61
CA ALA A 332 -2.71 -8.23 -12.93
C ALA A 332 -2.77 -7.18 -14.05
N LEU A 333 -3.68 -6.21 -13.94
CA LEU A 333 -3.78 -5.11 -14.90
C LEU A 333 -2.57 -4.17 -14.83
N GLU A 334 -2.09 -3.85 -13.64
CA GLU A 334 -0.87 -3.05 -13.46
C GLU A 334 0.36 -3.71 -14.11
N GLN A 335 0.52 -5.02 -13.94
CA GLN A 335 1.58 -5.80 -14.58
C GLN A 335 1.42 -5.82 -16.11
N GLN A 336 0.20 -5.97 -16.61
CA GLN A 336 -0.09 -5.93 -18.05
C GLN A 336 0.27 -4.56 -18.64
N ILE A 337 -0.14 -3.46 -17.99
CA ILE A 337 0.21 -2.09 -18.40
C ILE A 337 1.72 -1.89 -18.36
N GLY A 338 2.40 -2.33 -17.29
CA GLY A 338 3.85 -2.25 -17.16
C GLY A 338 4.58 -3.00 -18.28
N THR A 339 4.11 -4.18 -18.66
CA THR A 339 4.66 -4.95 -19.79
C THR A 339 4.48 -4.22 -21.11
N LEU A 340 3.29 -3.65 -21.34
CA LEU A 340 3.02 -2.86 -22.55
C LEU A 340 3.88 -1.59 -22.62
N GLN A 341 4.07 -0.90 -21.49
CA GLN A 341 4.95 0.25 -21.41
C GLN A 341 6.39 -0.11 -21.75
N LEU A 342 6.92 -1.21 -21.19
CA LEU A 342 8.27 -1.67 -21.53
C LEU A 342 8.40 -2.04 -23.01
N ALA A 343 7.39 -2.72 -23.57
CA ALA A 343 7.37 -3.08 -24.98
C ALA A 343 7.32 -1.84 -25.89
N SER A 344 6.54 -0.80 -25.52
CA SER A 344 6.47 0.45 -26.28
C SER A 344 7.79 1.22 -26.32
N PHE A 345 8.59 1.15 -25.26
CA PHE A 345 9.93 1.75 -25.23
C PHE A 345 10.99 0.90 -25.96
N GLY A 346 10.75 -0.40 -26.12
CA GLY A 346 11.67 -1.33 -26.78
C GLY A 346 13.08 -1.25 -26.21
N TYR A 347 14.07 -1.02 -27.08
CA TYR A 347 15.48 -0.93 -26.69
C TYR A 347 15.77 0.20 -25.67
N TYR A 348 15.01 1.28 -25.70
CA TYR A 348 15.20 2.42 -24.78
C TYR A 348 14.76 2.13 -23.35
N ALA A 349 14.05 1.05 -23.10
CA ALA A 349 13.67 0.60 -21.76
C ALA A 349 14.84 -0.03 -20.96
N LEU A 350 15.91 -0.48 -21.64
CA LEU A 350 16.96 -1.28 -21.03
C LEU A 350 17.95 -0.52 -20.13
N PRO A 351 18.37 0.73 -20.41
CA PRO A 351 19.37 1.42 -19.61
C PRO A 351 18.75 2.09 -18.37
N GLN A 352 18.95 1.51 -17.20
CA GLN A 352 18.57 2.14 -15.91
C GLN A 352 19.75 2.78 -15.15
N SER A 353 20.94 2.85 -15.73
CA SER A 353 22.10 3.33 -14.99
C SER A 353 22.20 4.85 -15.02
N ASP A 354 22.17 5.49 -13.84
CA ASP A 354 22.45 6.93 -13.70
C ASP A 354 23.85 7.30 -14.21
N ARG A 355 24.80 6.36 -14.20
CA ARG A 355 26.16 6.56 -14.78
C ARG A 355 26.14 6.80 -16.29
N LEU A 356 25.13 6.28 -16.99
CA LEU A 356 24.97 6.52 -18.43
C LEU A 356 24.47 7.93 -18.70
N LYS A 357 23.74 8.55 -17.78
CA LYS A 357 23.29 9.94 -17.86
C LYS A 357 24.47 10.91 -17.69
N ASP A 358 25.37 10.63 -16.76
CA ASP A 358 26.51 11.49 -16.43
C ASP A 358 27.54 11.59 -17.56
N HIS A 359 27.61 10.58 -18.43
CA HIS A 359 28.62 10.52 -19.52
C HIS A 359 28.02 10.58 -20.93
N ASN A 360 26.72 10.82 -21.06
CA ASN A 360 26.02 10.87 -22.35
C ASN A 360 26.29 9.64 -23.24
N GLN A 361 26.43 8.47 -22.64
CA GLN A 361 26.80 7.20 -23.32
C GLN A 361 25.60 6.27 -23.55
N GLY A 362 24.40 6.67 -23.14
CA GLY A 362 23.19 5.89 -23.34
C GLY A 362 22.39 6.34 -24.57
N PRO A 363 21.40 5.56 -25.00
CA PRO A 363 20.44 5.99 -25.98
C PRO A 363 19.76 7.27 -25.53
N ILE A 364 19.71 8.27 -26.39
CA ILE A 364 18.99 9.52 -26.13
C ILE A 364 17.51 9.18 -26.16
N ASN A 365 16.88 9.28 -24.98
CA ASN A 365 15.43 9.14 -24.91
C ASN A 365 14.79 10.49 -25.26
N PRO A 366 13.97 10.54 -26.30
CA PRO A 366 13.28 11.78 -26.70
C PRO A 366 12.26 12.26 -25.67
N ALA A 367 11.76 11.39 -24.79
CA ALA A 367 10.84 11.74 -23.72
C ALA A 367 11.56 11.63 -22.35
N GLY A 368 11.87 12.74 -21.71
CA GLY A 368 12.61 12.81 -20.43
C GLY A 368 11.98 12.02 -19.26
N ASP A 369 10.73 11.57 -19.42
CA ASP A 369 9.96 10.86 -18.41
C ASP A 369 10.03 9.31 -18.51
N SER A 370 10.70 8.77 -19.55
CA SER A 370 10.71 7.32 -19.77
C SER A 370 11.43 6.54 -18.67
N ALA A 371 12.46 7.10 -18.06
CA ALA A 371 13.15 6.45 -16.94
C ALA A 371 12.21 6.26 -15.73
N ILE A 372 11.31 7.21 -15.50
CA ILE A 372 10.29 7.14 -14.47
C ILE A 372 9.25 6.06 -14.82
N LEU A 373 8.78 6.04 -16.05
CA LEU A 373 7.80 5.06 -16.54
C LEU A 373 8.36 3.64 -16.56
N VAL A 374 9.60 3.46 -17.02
CA VAL A 374 10.32 2.17 -16.96
C VAL A 374 10.49 1.73 -15.49
N GLY A 375 10.87 2.65 -14.62
CA GLY A 375 10.97 2.39 -13.19
C GLY A 375 9.64 1.94 -12.58
N GLN A 376 8.54 2.59 -12.92
CA GLN A 376 7.19 2.22 -12.49
C GLN A 376 6.77 0.85 -13.04
N ALA A 377 7.01 0.58 -14.32
CA ALA A 377 6.71 -0.70 -14.95
C ALA A 377 7.50 -1.85 -14.32
N LEU A 378 8.79 -1.68 -14.07
CA LEU A 378 9.60 -2.68 -13.38
C LEU A 378 9.16 -2.87 -11.92
N SER A 379 8.73 -1.80 -11.24
CA SER A 379 8.15 -1.92 -9.90
C SER A 379 6.84 -2.70 -9.89
N ALA A 380 5.97 -2.46 -10.86
CA ALA A 380 4.72 -3.20 -11.02
C ALA A 380 4.98 -4.70 -11.26
N LEU A 381 5.96 -5.02 -12.11
CA LEU A 381 6.37 -6.40 -12.36
C LEU A 381 7.04 -7.06 -11.13
N ALA A 382 7.80 -6.30 -10.35
CA ALA A 382 8.47 -6.76 -9.14
C ALA A 382 7.56 -6.79 -7.91
N ALA A 383 6.42 -6.10 -7.93
CA ALA A 383 5.46 -6.02 -6.83
C ALA A 383 4.70 -7.34 -6.58
N SER A 384 5.20 -8.45 -7.11
CA SER A 384 4.69 -9.77 -6.80
C SER A 384 4.85 -10.08 -5.32
N HIS A 385 3.74 -10.00 -4.61
CA HIS A 385 3.47 -10.69 -3.36
C HIS A 385 4.51 -10.49 -2.24
N TYR A 386 4.17 -9.71 -1.27
CA TYR A 386 4.89 -9.56 0.02
C TYR A 386 4.95 -10.86 0.85
N GLY A 387 5.15 -12.02 0.20
CA GLY A 387 5.09 -13.34 0.83
C GLY A 387 3.67 -13.91 1.01
N TRP A 388 2.62 -13.10 0.78
CA TRP A 388 1.22 -13.48 0.94
C TRP A 388 0.52 -13.37 -0.39
N ASN A 389 0.20 -14.53 -0.97
CA ASN A 389 -0.48 -14.57 -2.24
C ASN A 389 -2.01 -14.36 -2.02
N PRO A 390 -2.63 -13.31 -2.58
CA PRO A 390 -4.07 -13.13 -2.47
C PRO A 390 -4.89 -14.34 -2.98
N ARG A 391 -4.31 -15.17 -3.84
CA ARG A 391 -4.95 -16.42 -4.30
C ARG A 391 -5.08 -17.44 -3.18
N ASP A 392 -4.07 -17.55 -2.31
CA ASP A 392 -4.10 -18.48 -1.17
C ASP A 392 -5.16 -18.06 -0.17
N VAL A 393 -5.33 -16.75 0.03
CA VAL A 393 -6.42 -16.20 0.87
C VAL A 393 -7.78 -16.56 0.31
N LEU A 394 -7.98 -16.34 -1.00
CA LEU A 394 -9.24 -16.69 -1.66
C LEU A 394 -9.49 -18.20 -1.60
N ALA A 395 -8.46 -19.00 -1.80
CA ALA A 395 -8.56 -20.45 -1.74
C ALA A 395 -9.03 -20.91 -0.34
N ARG A 396 -8.37 -20.45 0.72
CA ARG A 396 -8.65 -20.89 2.10
C ARG A 396 -9.95 -20.29 2.67
N HIS A 397 -10.09 -18.97 2.58
CA HIS A 397 -11.14 -18.27 3.32
C HIS A 397 -12.44 -18.07 2.52
N TRP A 398 -12.40 -18.24 1.20
CA TRP A 398 -13.57 -18.02 0.37
C TRP A 398 -14.02 -19.26 -0.40
N LEU A 399 -13.07 -20.09 -0.81
CA LEU A 399 -13.38 -21.34 -1.53
C LEU A 399 -13.27 -22.56 -0.61
N ASP A 400 -12.87 -22.39 0.64
CA ASP A 400 -12.71 -23.46 1.64
C ASP A 400 -11.83 -24.62 1.14
N LEU A 401 -10.76 -24.26 0.42
CA LEU A 401 -9.80 -25.21 -0.10
C LEU A 401 -8.67 -25.44 0.90
N GLU A 402 -8.37 -26.70 1.20
CA GLU A 402 -7.24 -27.07 2.04
C GLU A 402 -5.91 -26.71 1.37
N SER A 403 -4.94 -26.32 2.18
CA SER A 403 -3.58 -26.10 1.68
C SER A 403 -2.94 -27.42 1.28
N THR A 404 -2.42 -27.48 0.05
CA THR A 404 -1.63 -28.63 -0.44
C THR A 404 -0.17 -28.55 -0.04
N ASP A 405 0.27 -27.48 0.63
CA ASP A 405 1.64 -27.30 1.08
C ASP A 405 1.87 -28.05 2.40
N PRO A 406 2.72 -29.09 2.42
CA PRO A 406 2.96 -29.91 3.61
C PRO A 406 3.67 -29.15 4.75
N GLU A 407 4.31 -28.00 4.49
CA GLU A 407 4.89 -27.16 5.54
C GLU A 407 3.82 -26.31 6.25
N ILE A 408 2.76 -25.97 5.55
CA ILE A 408 1.65 -25.18 6.09
C ILE A 408 0.68 -26.06 6.88
N GLN A 409 0.43 -27.30 6.43
CA GLN A 409 -0.41 -28.27 7.16
C GLN A 409 0.16 -28.63 8.55
N LYS A 410 1.46 -28.60 8.71
CA LYS A 410 2.10 -28.86 10.03
C LYS A 410 1.89 -27.74 11.05
N ASN A 411 1.56 -26.53 10.61
CA ASN A 411 1.27 -25.41 11.50
C ASN A 411 -0.19 -25.35 11.91
N ASP A 412 -1.12 -25.89 11.12
CA ASP A 412 -2.55 -25.95 11.44
C ASP A 412 -2.89 -27.13 12.40
N GLU A 413 -1.99 -28.13 12.53
CA GLU A 413 -2.17 -29.26 13.45
C GLU A 413 -1.45 -29.07 14.82
N ARG A 414 -0.83 -27.93 15.07
CA ARG A 414 -0.17 -27.59 16.34
C ARG A 414 -0.76 -26.34 16.96
#